data_766fe2446dc7dbae350656e78453a27c
#
_entry.id   766fe2446dc7dbae350656e78453a27c
#
_cell.length_a   1.000
_cell.length_b   1.000
_cell.length_c   1.000
_cell.angle_alpha   90.00
_cell.angle_beta   90.00
_cell.angle_gamma   90.00
#
_symmetry.space_group_name_H-M   'P 1'
#
loop_
_entity.id
_entity.type
_entity.pdbx_description
1 polymer ?
#
loop_
_entity_poly.entity_id
_entity_poly.type
_entity_poly.pdbx_seq_one_letter_code
_entity_poly.pdbx_strand_id
1 'polypeptide(L)'
;MANPNTPEFALETSDEQTVLRVSGDWTVRTVQIVDEDLRALESGAGVTLDVSGLGQLDTAGAFVIDRTLRQLSDAPADIVGEHRNAENLIGQVHAVTDVDEPKRPAHGGLVDMLERTGRGFMNMLSESRDMLAFLGETLVTTFR
;
A
#
# COMPACT_ATOMS: atom_id res chain seq x y z
N MET A 1 24.09 16.08 7.73
CA MET A 1 23.17 16.21 8.86
C MET A 1 21.82 15.72 8.35
N ALA A 2 21.32 14.62 8.90
CA ALA A 2 19.98 14.15 8.57
C ALA A 2 18.97 15.24 8.97
N ASN A 3 18.00 15.50 8.11
CA ASN A 3 16.92 16.44 8.41
C ASN A 3 16.00 15.74 9.45
N PRO A 4 15.78 16.31 10.64
CA PRO A 4 14.97 15.66 11.68
C PRO A 4 13.53 15.36 11.24
N ASN A 5 13.10 15.95 10.15
CA ASN A 5 11.77 15.80 9.59
C ASN A 5 11.70 14.72 8.49
N THR A 6 12.83 14.12 8.11
CA THR A 6 12.82 13.04 7.11
C THR A 6 12.28 11.76 7.77
N PRO A 7 11.32 11.04 7.16
CA PRO A 7 10.86 9.78 7.70
C PRO A 7 11.98 8.75 7.61
N GLU A 8 12.22 8.08 8.71
CA GLU A 8 13.19 6.99 8.81
C GLU A 8 12.54 5.83 9.57
N PHE A 9 12.99 4.62 9.30
CA PHE A 9 12.58 3.45 10.04
C PHE A 9 13.79 2.54 10.32
N ALA A 10 13.67 1.74 11.37
CA ALA A 10 14.60 0.67 11.69
C ALA A 10 13.81 -0.58 12.08
N LEU A 11 14.22 -1.74 11.56
CA LEU A 11 13.66 -3.03 11.91
C LEU A 11 14.71 -3.80 12.72
N GLU A 12 14.40 -4.08 13.98
CA GLU A 12 15.22 -4.88 14.87
C GLU A 12 14.52 -6.21 15.10
N THR A 13 15.07 -7.30 14.59
CA THR A 13 14.50 -8.64 14.77
C THR A 13 15.37 -9.44 15.75
N SER A 14 14.72 -10.02 16.74
CA SER A 14 15.28 -10.96 17.70
C SER A 14 14.48 -12.27 17.62
N ASP A 15 14.96 -13.34 18.21
CA ASP A 15 14.36 -14.69 18.09
C ASP A 15 12.87 -14.75 18.51
N GLU A 16 12.43 -13.84 19.37
CA GLU A 16 11.06 -13.83 19.91
C GLU A 16 10.22 -12.61 19.50
N GLN A 17 10.84 -11.55 19.00
CA GLN A 17 10.13 -10.28 18.75
C GLN A 17 10.79 -9.45 17.64
N THR A 18 9.96 -8.83 16.84
CA THR A 18 10.38 -7.84 15.83
C THR A 18 9.92 -6.45 16.28
N VAL A 19 10.83 -5.48 16.34
CA VAL A 19 10.51 -4.08 16.67
C VAL A 19 10.68 -3.23 15.42
N LEU A 20 9.59 -2.62 14.97
CA LEU A 20 9.61 -1.58 13.93
C LEU A 20 9.65 -0.21 14.61
N ARG A 21 10.79 0.46 14.55
CA ARG A 21 10.93 1.82 15.05
C ARG A 21 10.73 2.81 13.92
N VAL A 22 9.89 3.82 14.12
CA VAL A 22 9.62 4.89 13.15
C VAL A 22 10.01 6.24 13.73
N SER A 23 10.61 7.10 12.89
CA SER A 23 11.05 8.44 13.28
C SER A 23 10.85 9.46 12.18
N GLY A 24 10.89 10.75 12.52
CA GLY A 24 10.66 11.86 11.59
C GLY A 24 9.19 12.07 11.23
N ASP A 25 8.92 12.83 10.18
CA ASP A 25 7.58 13.21 9.75
C ASP A 25 7.03 12.20 8.72
N TRP A 26 5.94 11.53 9.08
CA TRP A 26 5.24 10.55 8.25
C TRP A 26 3.95 11.13 7.69
N THR A 27 4.08 11.86 6.59
CA THR A 27 2.98 12.58 5.94
C THR A 27 2.91 12.22 4.46
N VAL A 28 1.81 12.58 3.81
CA VAL A 28 1.62 12.38 2.36
C VAL A 28 2.79 12.94 1.52
N ARG A 29 3.53 13.91 2.05
CA ARG A 29 4.67 14.55 1.34
C ARG A 29 5.98 13.79 1.48
N THR A 30 6.13 13.04 2.55
CA THR A 30 7.40 12.44 2.95
C THR A 30 7.38 10.91 2.88
N VAL A 31 6.24 10.29 3.12
CA VAL A 31 6.10 8.82 3.25
C VAL A 31 6.58 8.04 2.02
N GLN A 32 6.52 8.62 0.83
CA GLN A 32 7.02 7.99 -0.40
C GLN A 32 8.52 7.70 -0.37
N ILE A 33 9.29 8.40 0.49
CA ILE A 33 10.75 8.22 0.61
C ILE A 33 11.08 6.83 1.15
N VAL A 34 10.26 6.32 2.06
CA VAL A 34 10.45 5.02 2.75
C VAL A 34 9.53 3.92 2.24
N ASP A 35 8.57 4.21 1.37
CA ASP A 35 7.52 3.29 0.93
C ASP A 35 8.08 2.04 0.22
N GLU A 36 9.07 2.22 -0.65
CA GLU A 36 9.69 1.12 -1.39
C GLU A 36 10.47 0.19 -0.47
N ASP A 37 11.26 0.75 0.44
CA ASP A 37 12.06 -0.02 1.39
C ASP A 37 11.17 -0.78 2.39
N LEU A 38 10.06 -0.17 2.83
CA LEU A 38 9.08 -0.81 3.69
C LEU A 38 8.38 -2.01 3.02
N ARG A 39 8.12 -1.91 1.71
CA ARG A 39 7.54 -3.04 0.94
C ARG A 39 8.48 -4.21 0.78
N ALA A 40 9.78 -3.98 0.87
CA ALA A 40 10.80 -5.01 0.78
C ALA A 40 11.03 -5.76 2.09
N LEU A 41 10.40 -5.33 3.20
CA LEU A 41 10.53 -6.01 4.48
C LEU A 41 9.86 -7.40 4.44
N GLU A 42 10.54 -8.38 5.01
CA GLU A 42 10.03 -9.74 5.15
C GLU A 42 9.22 -9.89 6.44
N SER A 43 8.22 -10.78 6.42
CA SER A 43 7.39 -11.07 7.61
C SER A 43 8.22 -11.69 8.72
N GLY A 44 7.93 -11.30 9.97
CA GLY A 44 8.57 -11.75 11.19
C GLY A 44 7.57 -12.32 12.20
N ALA A 45 8.07 -12.75 13.34
CA ALA A 45 7.26 -13.10 14.50
C ALA A 45 6.84 -11.81 15.22
N GLY A 46 5.73 -11.80 15.93
CA GLY A 46 5.15 -10.74 16.75
C GLY A 46 5.81 -9.35 16.61
N VAL A 47 5.06 -8.36 16.11
CA VAL A 47 5.62 -7.04 15.81
C VAL A 47 5.22 -6.03 16.88
N THR A 48 6.20 -5.27 17.37
CA THR A 48 6.01 -4.07 18.19
C THR A 48 6.36 -2.83 17.37
N LEU A 49 5.49 -1.83 17.37
CA LEU A 49 5.72 -0.54 16.74
C LEU A 49 6.20 0.47 17.77
N ASP A 50 7.42 0.99 17.62
CA ASP A 50 7.95 2.07 18.46
C ASP A 50 7.79 3.43 17.74
N VAL A 51 6.90 4.26 18.30
CA VAL A 51 6.58 5.61 17.80
C VAL A 51 7.28 6.73 18.57
N SER A 52 8.23 6.42 19.43
CA SER A 52 8.92 7.43 20.27
C SER A 52 9.65 8.50 19.48
N GLY A 53 10.13 8.16 18.27
CA GLY A 53 10.83 9.10 17.39
C GLY A 53 9.92 9.78 16.34
N LEU A 54 8.62 9.47 16.35
CA LEU A 54 7.68 9.95 15.37
C LEU A 54 7.42 11.47 15.55
N GLY A 55 7.52 12.23 14.45
CA GLY A 55 7.22 13.64 14.42
C GLY A 55 5.76 13.89 14.01
N GLN A 56 5.53 14.48 12.83
CA GLN A 56 4.18 14.66 12.32
C GLN A 56 3.66 13.36 11.70
N LEU A 57 2.41 13.04 11.97
CA LEU A 57 1.71 11.89 11.39
C LEU A 57 0.38 12.34 10.79
N ASP A 58 0.15 12.01 9.51
CA ASP A 58 -1.16 12.16 8.87
C ASP A 58 -1.74 10.80 8.47
N THR A 59 -2.92 10.80 7.86
CA THR A 59 -3.62 9.57 7.44
C THR A 59 -2.81 8.75 6.44
N ALA A 60 -2.03 9.40 5.56
CA ALA A 60 -1.20 8.67 4.58
C ALA A 60 -0.03 7.95 5.27
N GLY A 61 0.63 8.63 6.22
CA GLY A 61 1.67 8.01 7.06
C GLY A 61 1.12 6.86 7.90
N ALA A 62 -0.02 7.06 8.56
CA ALA A 62 -0.69 6.02 9.34
C ALA A 62 -1.08 4.81 8.49
N PHE A 63 -1.56 5.03 7.26
CA PHE A 63 -1.88 3.96 6.32
C PHE A 63 -0.65 3.13 5.92
N VAL A 64 0.48 3.79 5.64
CA VAL A 64 1.72 3.09 5.29
C VAL A 64 2.24 2.28 6.48
N ILE A 65 2.19 2.84 7.69
CA ILE A 65 2.55 2.10 8.92
C ILE A 65 1.63 0.89 9.10
N ASP A 66 0.31 1.05 9.07
CA ASP A 66 -0.66 -0.04 9.25
C ASP A 66 -0.48 -1.15 8.20
N ARG A 67 -0.31 -0.78 6.92
CA ARG A 67 -0.01 -1.74 5.86
C ARG A 67 1.28 -2.51 6.13
N THR A 68 2.33 -1.84 6.59
CA THR A 68 3.62 -2.47 6.91
C THR A 68 3.49 -3.42 8.09
N LEU A 69 2.76 -3.04 9.13
CA LEU A 69 2.49 -3.92 10.28
C LEU A 69 1.76 -5.20 9.84
N ARG A 70 0.75 -5.10 8.98
CA ARG A 70 0.03 -6.27 8.41
C ARG A 70 0.88 -7.12 7.46
N GLN A 71 1.85 -6.51 6.79
CA GLN A 71 2.82 -7.26 5.99
C GLN A 71 3.79 -8.05 6.86
N LEU A 72 4.20 -7.49 8.00
CA LEU A 72 5.15 -8.10 8.91
C LEU A 72 4.52 -9.19 9.78
N SER A 73 3.26 -9.04 10.20
CA SER A 73 2.58 -9.98 11.10
C SER A 73 1.06 -10.01 10.87
N ASP A 74 0.47 -11.21 10.95
CA ASP A 74 -1.00 -11.39 10.96
C ASP A 74 -1.62 -11.03 12.33
N ALA A 75 -0.80 -10.94 13.39
CA ALA A 75 -1.24 -10.55 14.71
C ALA A 75 -1.23 -9.02 14.88
N PRO A 76 -2.14 -8.46 15.72
CA PRO A 76 -2.09 -7.04 16.06
C PRO A 76 -0.72 -6.67 16.62
N ALA A 77 -0.18 -5.53 16.19
CA ALA A 77 1.08 -5.01 16.71
C ALA A 77 0.84 -4.24 18.00
N ASP A 78 1.71 -4.45 18.98
CA ASP A 78 1.76 -3.61 20.18
C ASP A 78 2.41 -2.27 19.82
N ILE A 79 1.79 -1.15 20.21
CA ILE A 79 2.32 0.19 20.00
C ILE A 79 2.96 0.68 21.27
N VAL A 80 4.23 1.04 21.22
CA VAL A 80 5.00 1.59 22.33
C VAL A 80 5.54 2.98 22.00
N GLY A 81 5.78 3.79 23.02
CA GLY A 81 6.21 5.16 22.88
C GLY A 81 5.07 6.17 23.02
N GLU A 82 5.43 7.41 23.33
CA GLU A 82 4.46 8.51 23.50
C GLU A 82 4.36 9.34 22.23
N HIS A 83 3.21 9.26 21.56
CA HIS A 83 2.86 10.18 20.47
C HIS A 83 1.38 10.55 20.53
N ARG A 84 1.09 11.87 20.48
CA ARG A 84 -0.24 12.42 20.76
C ARG A 84 -1.41 11.77 20.01
N ASN A 85 -1.18 11.37 18.75
CA ASN A 85 -2.25 10.90 17.86
C ASN A 85 -1.94 9.57 17.17
N ALA A 86 -0.75 8.96 17.36
CA ALA A 86 -0.35 7.80 16.57
C ALA A 86 -1.29 6.62 16.78
N GLU A 87 -1.53 6.23 18.03
CA GLU A 87 -2.40 5.11 18.37
C GLU A 87 -3.83 5.27 17.82
N ASN A 88 -4.41 6.47 18.02
CA ASN A 88 -5.76 6.76 17.52
C ASN A 88 -5.82 6.74 15.99
N LEU A 89 -4.85 7.34 15.31
CA LEU A 89 -4.87 7.48 13.86
C LEU A 89 -4.60 6.14 13.16
N ILE A 90 -3.62 5.39 13.65
CA ILE A 90 -3.31 4.04 13.15
C ILE A 90 -4.50 3.10 13.41
N GLY A 91 -5.10 3.16 14.60
CA GLY A 91 -6.29 2.36 14.92
C GLY A 91 -7.52 2.70 14.06
N GLN A 92 -7.74 3.98 13.74
CA GLN A 92 -8.82 4.37 12.82
C GLN A 92 -8.57 3.86 11.39
N VAL A 93 -7.34 3.97 10.90
CA VAL A 93 -6.95 3.45 9.59
C VAL A 93 -7.12 1.93 9.56
N HIS A 94 -6.65 1.24 10.59
CA HIS A 94 -6.79 -0.21 10.73
C HIS A 94 -8.25 -0.64 10.65
N ALA A 95 -9.14 0.01 11.40
CA ALA A 95 -10.56 -0.30 11.43
C ALA A 95 -11.26 -0.09 10.06
N VAL A 96 -10.83 0.89 9.26
CA VAL A 96 -11.39 1.14 7.92
C VAL A 96 -10.83 0.16 6.89
N THR A 97 -9.58 -0.25 7.05
CA THR A 97 -8.91 -1.15 6.10
C THR A 97 -9.28 -2.63 6.36
N ASP A 98 -9.71 -2.97 7.57
CA ASP A 98 -10.19 -4.31 7.94
C ASP A 98 -11.60 -4.64 7.43
N VAL A 99 -12.33 -3.64 6.89
CA VAL A 99 -13.61 -3.84 6.21
C VAL A 99 -13.35 -4.39 4.82
N ASP A 100 -13.33 -5.74 4.70
CA ASP A 100 -13.42 -6.53 3.48
C ASP A 100 -12.68 -6.00 2.24
N GLU A 101 -11.36 -5.95 2.25
CA GLU A 101 -10.66 -6.27 1.01
C GLU A 101 -10.75 -7.79 0.82
N PRO A 102 -11.40 -8.28 -0.25
CA PRO A 102 -11.32 -9.68 -0.56
C PRO A 102 -9.84 -10.04 -0.65
N LYS A 103 -9.37 -10.97 0.18
CA LYS A 103 -7.98 -11.47 0.17
C LYS A 103 -7.61 -11.72 -1.27
N ARG A 104 -6.84 -10.81 -1.85
CA ARG A 104 -6.24 -11.07 -3.15
C ARG A 104 -5.37 -12.29 -2.96
N PRO A 105 -5.64 -13.39 -3.64
CA PRO A 105 -4.77 -14.54 -3.54
C PRO A 105 -3.36 -14.06 -3.88
N ALA A 106 -2.41 -14.35 -3.01
CA ALA A 106 -0.99 -14.09 -3.21
C ALA A 106 -0.48 -15.01 -4.33
N HIS A 107 -0.88 -14.69 -5.55
CA HIS A 107 -0.39 -15.30 -6.78
C HIS A 107 0.39 -14.21 -7.53
N GLY A 108 1.53 -13.82 -6.95
CA GLY A 108 2.57 -13.15 -7.72
C GLY A 108 3.14 -14.13 -8.73
N GLY A 109 2.48 -14.26 -9.85
CA GLY A 109 2.89 -15.16 -10.93
C GLY A 109 2.48 -14.58 -12.29
N LEU A 110 3.03 -15.16 -13.35
CA LEU A 110 2.71 -14.89 -14.76
C LEU A 110 1.19 -14.80 -15.03
N VAL A 111 0.37 -15.47 -14.22
CA VAL A 111 -1.11 -15.48 -14.32
C VAL A 111 -1.69 -14.10 -13.97
N ASP A 112 -1.19 -13.43 -12.95
CA ASP A 112 -1.66 -12.09 -12.52
C ASP A 112 -1.26 -11.02 -13.55
N MET A 113 -0.07 -11.17 -14.14
CA MET A 113 0.38 -10.33 -15.25
C MET A 113 -0.49 -10.55 -16.50
N LEU A 114 -0.83 -11.79 -16.80
CA LEU A 114 -1.67 -12.15 -17.96
C LEU A 114 -3.12 -11.67 -17.77
N GLU A 115 -3.67 -11.77 -16.57
CA GLU A 115 -5.03 -11.31 -16.25
C GLU A 115 -5.14 -9.79 -16.31
N ARG A 116 -4.10 -9.06 -15.88
CA ARG A 116 -4.02 -7.61 -15.97
C ARG A 116 -3.88 -7.13 -17.41
N THR A 117 -3.07 -7.82 -18.21
CA THR A 117 -2.89 -7.55 -19.65
C THR A 117 -4.13 -7.97 -20.45
N GLY A 118 -4.76 -9.10 -20.10
CA GLY A 118 -5.96 -9.61 -20.78
C GLY A 118 -7.17 -8.70 -20.62
N ARG A 119 -7.40 -8.12 -19.45
CA ARG A 119 -8.50 -7.14 -19.24
C ARG A 119 -8.31 -5.86 -20.04
N GLY A 120 -7.07 -5.34 -20.13
CA GLY A 120 -6.77 -4.19 -20.97
C GLY A 120 -6.98 -4.46 -22.47
N PHE A 121 -6.62 -5.66 -22.93
CA PHE A 121 -6.78 -6.07 -24.32
C PHE A 121 -8.25 -6.29 -24.71
N MET A 122 -9.05 -6.88 -23.83
CA MET A 122 -10.49 -7.06 -24.09
C MET A 122 -11.26 -5.73 -24.14
N ASN A 123 -10.90 -4.75 -23.30
CA ASN A 123 -11.49 -3.41 -23.38
C ASN A 123 -11.10 -2.69 -24.68
N MET A 124 -9.85 -2.82 -25.11
CA MET A 124 -9.39 -2.24 -26.37
C MET A 124 -10.07 -2.89 -27.59
N LEU A 125 -10.34 -4.20 -27.56
CA LEU A 125 -11.08 -4.87 -28.62
C LEU A 125 -12.56 -4.47 -28.68
N SER A 126 -13.21 -4.23 -27.54
CA SER A 126 -14.61 -3.79 -27.51
C SER A 126 -14.78 -2.39 -28.10
N GLU A 127 -13.88 -1.46 -27.77
CA GLU A 127 -13.87 -0.11 -28.38
C GLU A 127 -13.57 -0.14 -29.89
N SER A 128 -12.70 -1.06 -30.33
CA SER A 128 -12.37 -1.22 -31.76
C SER A 128 -13.55 -1.76 -32.57
N ARG A 129 -14.43 -2.58 -31.99
CA ARG A 129 -15.63 -3.08 -32.70
C ARG A 129 -16.64 -1.96 -32.95
N ASP A 130 -16.82 -1.06 -32.00
CA ASP A 130 -17.74 0.10 -32.16
C ASP A 130 -17.21 1.07 -33.21
N MET A 131 -15.89 1.25 -33.30
CA MET A 131 -15.24 2.08 -34.32
C MET A 131 -15.34 1.48 -35.73
N LEU A 132 -15.19 0.15 -35.84
CA LEU A 132 -15.36 -0.57 -37.11
C LEU A 132 -16.82 -0.58 -37.62
N ALA A 133 -17.79 -0.68 -36.69
CA ALA A 133 -19.21 -0.60 -36.99
C ALA A 133 -19.57 0.80 -37.55
N PHE A 134 -19.06 1.86 -36.94
CA PHE A 134 -19.26 3.23 -37.39
C PHE A 134 -18.65 3.50 -38.79
N LEU A 135 -17.46 2.99 -39.09
CA LEU A 135 -16.81 3.10 -40.40
C LEU A 135 -17.57 2.30 -41.47
N GLY A 136 -18.11 1.14 -41.11
CA GLY A 136 -18.91 0.33 -42.03
C GLY A 136 -20.21 1.02 -42.49
N GLU A 137 -20.90 1.69 -41.55
CA GLU A 137 -22.13 2.41 -41.84
C GLU A 137 -21.90 3.65 -42.72
N THR A 138 -20.79 4.35 -42.51
CA THR A 138 -20.39 5.52 -43.28
C THR A 138 -20.03 5.16 -44.73
N LEU A 139 -19.38 4.03 -44.97
CA LEU A 139 -19.02 3.54 -46.29
C LEU A 139 -20.23 3.13 -47.13
N VAL A 140 -21.21 2.44 -46.50
CA VAL A 140 -22.44 2.02 -47.20
C VAL A 140 -23.29 3.23 -47.64
N THR A 141 -23.28 4.32 -46.89
CA THR A 141 -24.08 5.52 -47.17
C THR A 141 -23.45 6.36 -48.32
N THR A 142 -22.13 6.25 -48.51
CA THR A 142 -21.41 7.05 -49.54
C THR A 142 -21.44 6.42 -50.93
N PHE A 143 -21.69 5.11 -51.04
CA PHE A 143 -21.71 4.37 -52.33
C PHE A 143 -23.11 4.01 -52.81
N ARG A 144 -24.16 4.74 -52.38
CA ARG A 144 -25.52 4.53 -52.90
C ARG A 144 -26.03 5.69 -53.73
#